data_d8ccf95862691970e86543d963386a6d
#
_entry.id   d8ccf95862691970e86543d963386a6d
#
_cell.length_a   1.000
_cell.length_b   1.000
_cell.length_c   1.000
_cell.angle_alpha   90.00
_cell.angle_beta   90.00
_cell.angle_gamma   90.00
#
_symmetry.space_group_name_H-M   'P 1'
#
loop_
_entity.id
_entity.type
_entity.pdbx_description
1 polymer ?
#
loop_
_entity_poly.entity_id
_entity_poly.type
_entity_poly.pdbx_seq_one_letter_code
_entity_poly.pdbx_strand_id
1 'polypeptide(L)'
;MYDLIYTNAEGVEQGALDGYVLTMTYGDVDNDFDIIFGTPSAPPLEGNCLLFCEGTEYGGLVRFKKTDTKEGTSGFTGSTWHGIMNDHVIYPPTGATHFKFKGDAHEFLRRVIAAIGLERWFTVAEGDCGITVDAEIRYKKAYDACASVLAKAKAKLGISWDRDHAVLSVHEAAVHDQMNSDNADFTITSGFRPVNHLLLLGKGEYLDRVTGDLYMDAEGSVSRKQCYFGLDEVMAIYEDTNSDEEELYKKGTEKLIELQDVDEIDVSSELVDDYDVGDYVTVTNLEAGQTATAVVTSKTVTLANGEPTFSCEIGSASALFDLNKDR
;
A
#
# COMPACT_ATOMS: atom_id res chain seq x y z
N MET A 1 -6.22 -25.25 6.50
CA MET A 1 -5.54 -25.80 5.30
C MET A 1 -6.27 -25.27 4.08
N TYR A 2 -5.58 -24.61 3.19
CA TYR A 2 -6.13 -24.03 1.96
C TYR A 2 -5.70 -24.86 0.76
N ASP A 3 -6.61 -25.12 -0.17
CA ASP A 3 -6.29 -25.74 -1.45
C ASP A 3 -5.84 -24.66 -2.42
N LEU A 4 -4.60 -24.77 -2.94
CA LEU A 4 -4.10 -23.88 -3.98
C LEU A 4 -4.51 -24.44 -5.34
N ILE A 5 -5.43 -23.75 -5.98
CA ILE A 5 -5.99 -24.13 -7.29
C ILE A 5 -5.25 -23.37 -8.39
N TYR A 6 -5.08 -23.99 -9.55
CA TYR A 6 -4.51 -23.35 -10.73
C TYR A 6 -5.44 -23.44 -11.94
N THR A 7 -5.32 -22.46 -12.83
CA THR A 7 -6.07 -22.43 -14.10
C THR A 7 -5.12 -22.65 -15.29
N ASN A 8 -5.70 -22.83 -16.47
CA ASN A 8 -4.96 -22.59 -17.72
C ASN A 8 -4.89 -21.07 -18.05
N ALA A 9 -4.27 -20.72 -19.17
CA ALA A 9 -4.14 -19.32 -19.62
C ALA A 9 -5.50 -18.64 -19.95
N GLU A 10 -6.53 -19.42 -20.23
CA GLU A 10 -7.90 -18.94 -20.46
C GLU A 10 -8.70 -18.72 -19.18
N GLY A 11 -8.13 -19.06 -18.00
CA GLY A 11 -8.77 -18.94 -16.71
C GLY A 11 -9.64 -20.14 -16.31
N VAL A 12 -9.55 -21.27 -17.05
CA VAL A 12 -10.30 -22.50 -16.72
C VAL A 12 -9.54 -23.30 -15.69
N GLU A 13 -10.19 -23.62 -14.56
CA GLU A 13 -9.65 -24.42 -13.47
C GLU A 13 -9.14 -25.78 -13.97
N GLN A 14 -7.96 -26.18 -13.52
CA GLN A 14 -7.32 -27.44 -13.88
C GLN A 14 -7.19 -28.40 -12.70
N GLY A 15 -7.16 -27.93 -11.48
CA GLY A 15 -7.06 -28.71 -10.25
C GLY A 15 -6.26 -28.03 -9.16
N ALA A 16 -6.01 -28.77 -8.08
CA ALA A 16 -5.22 -28.32 -6.94
C ALA A 16 -3.74 -28.69 -7.10
N LEU A 17 -2.86 -27.89 -6.51
CA LEU A 17 -1.41 -28.11 -6.46
C LEU A 17 -1.02 -28.74 -5.14
N ASP A 18 -0.07 -29.66 -5.21
CA ASP A 18 0.53 -30.33 -4.04
C ASP A 18 2.06 -30.21 -4.06
N GLY A 19 2.70 -30.36 -2.90
CA GLY A 19 4.16 -30.41 -2.79
C GLY A 19 4.85 -29.06 -3.08
N TYR A 20 4.21 -27.97 -2.77
CA TYR A 20 4.68 -26.62 -3.02
C TYR A 20 4.98 -25.82 -1.74
N VAL A 21 5.81 -24.82 -1.90
CA VAL A 21 5.93 -23.68 -1.00
C VAL A 21 5.66 -22.41 -1.84
N LEU A 22 4.61 -21.68 -1.50
CA LEU A 22 4.23 -20.41 -2.12
C LEU A 22 4.51 -19.29 -1.12
N THR A 23 5.34 -18.33 -1.51
CA THR A 23 5.59 -17.10 -0.75
C THR A 23 5.04 -15.93 -1.54
N MET A 24 4.17 -15.13 -0.91
CA MET A 24 3.55 -13.93 -1.49
C MET A 24 3.88 -12.75 -0.62
N THR A 25 4.29 -11.64 -1.24
CA THR A 25 4.51 -10.37 -0.53
C THR A 25 3.69 -9.27 -1.21
N TYR A 26 2.99 -8.48 -0.41
CA TYR A 26 2.17 -7.38 -0.91
C TYR A 26 2.07 -6.23 0.12
N GLY A 27 1.73 -5.05 -0.37
CA GLY A 27 1.68 -3.81 0.39
C GLY A 27 2.53 -2.71 -0.26
N ASP A 28 3.24 -1.95 0.55
CA ASP A 28 4.17 -0.89 0.09
C ASP A 28 5.53 -1.46 -0.37
N VAL A 29 5.49 -2.54 -1.14
CA VAL A 29 6.61 -3.33 -1.68
C VAL A 29 6.32 -3.81 -3.08
N ASP A 30 7.21 -4.62 -3.68
CA ASP A 30 6.90 -5.39 -4.89
C ASP A 30 5.81 -6.41 -4.55
N ASN A 31 4.70 -6.29 -5.25
CA ASN A 31 3.50 -7.10 -4.99
C ASN A 31 3.55 -8.37 -5.83
N ASP A 32 4.41 -9.31 -5.45
CA ASP A 32 4.73 -10.50 -6.21
C ASP A 32 4.64 -11.79 -5.39
N PHE A 33 4.81 -12.93 -6.07
CA PHE A 33 4.93 -14.23 -5.43
C PHE A 33 6.01 -15.10 -6.08
N ASP A 34 6.53 -16.03 -5.29
CA ASP A 34 7.39 -17.14 -5.72
C ASP A 34 6.77 -18.46 -5.26
N ILE A 35 6.58 -19.42 -6.17
CA ILE A 35 6.15 -20.78 -5.85
C ILE A 35 7.22 -21.77 -6.26
N ILE A 36 7.64 -22.63 -5.33
CA ILE A 36 8.70 -23.61 -5.51
C ILE A 36 8.15 -25.02 -5.28
N PHE A 37 8.55 -25.93 -6.16
CA PHE A 37 8.24 -27.36 -6.06
C PHE A 37 9.53 -28.14 -5.79
N GLY A 38 9.51 -28.98 -4.77
CA GLY A 38 10.66 -29.81 -4.34
C GLY A 38 10.97 -31.00 -5.26
N THR A 39 10.35 -31.08 -6.44
CA THR A 39 10.57 -32.14 -7.42
C THR A 39 10.84 -31.55 -8.80
N PRO A 40 11.63 -32.25 -9.67
CA PRO A 40 11.86 -31.82 -11.05
C PRO A 40 10.58 -31.79 -11.90
N SER A 41 9.54 -32.54 -11.52
CA SER A 41 8.23 -32.54 -12.19
C SER A 41 7.35 -31.45 -11.62
N ALA A 42 7.64 -30.20 -11.95
CA ALA A 42 6.71 -29.12 -11.70
C ALA A 42 5.38 -29.37 -12.46
N PRO A 43 4.24 -28.98 -11.86
CA PRO A 43 2.97 -29.03 -12.57
C PRO A 43 3.04 -28.25 -13.88
N PRO A 44 2.15 -28.51 -14.84
CA PRO A 44 2.14 -27.84 -16.12
C PRO A 44 1.58 -26.43 -16.02
N LEU A 45 2.23 -25.60 -15.19
CA LEU A 45 1.93 -24.18 -15.12
C LEU A 45 2.58 -23.47 -16.32
N GLU A 46 1.79 -22.65 -16.98
CA GLU A 46 2.22 -21.83 -18.09
C GLU A 46 2.09 -20.34 -17.75
N GLY A 47 2.65 -19.47 -18.57
CA GLY A 47 2.43 -18.03 -18.41
C GLY A 47 0.95 -17.67 -18.51
N ASN A 48 0.51 -16.73 -17.71
CA ASN A 48 -0.89 -16.28 -17.56
C ASN A 48 -1.87 -17.28 -16.92
N CYS A 49 -1.39 -18.38 -16.33
CA CYS A 49 -2.20 -19.17 -15.41
C CYS A 49 -2.47 -18.38 -14.13
N LEU A 50 -3.67 -18.49 -13.58
CA LEU A 50 -4.00 -17.99 -12.25
C LEU A 50 -3.71 -19.07 -11.21
N LEU A 51 -3.25 -18.61 -10.05
CA LEU A 51 -3.20 -19.38 -8.81
C LEU A 51 -4.13 -18.72 -7.80
N PHE A 52 -4.92 -19.51 -7.05
CA PHE A 52 -5.79 -18.93 -6.03
C PHE A 52 -6.15 -19.95 -4.94
N CYS A 53 -6.42 -19.44 -3.74
CA CYS A 53 -7.14 -20.15 -2.70
C CYS A 53 -8.51 -19.50 -2.52
N GLU A 54 -9.57 -20.27 -2.65
CA GLU A 54 -10.95 -19.79 -2.56
C GLU A 54 -11.23 -19.07 -1.24
N GLY A 55 -11.90 -17.93 -1.29
CA GLY A 55 -12.26 -17.12 -0.12
C GLY A 55 -11.10 -16.36 0.52
N THR A 56 -9.93 -16.31 -0.10
CA THR A 56 -8.74 -15.66 0.44
C THR A 56 -8.14 -14.67 -0.55
N GLU A 57 -7.19 -13.88 -0.07
CA GLU A 57 -6.35 -13.00 -0.90
C GLU A 57 -5.14 -13.75 -1.51
N TYR A 58 -4.97 -15.04 -1.21
CA TYR A 58 -3.79 -15.79 -1.61
C TYR A 58 -3.91 -16.26 -3.05
N GLY A 59 -3.17 -15.59 -3.92
CA GLY A 59 -3.17 -15.91 -5.34
C GLY A 59 -2.62 -14.80 -6.22
N GLY A 60 -2.71 -15.04 -7.53
CA GLY A 60 -2.22 -14.10 -8.52
C GLY A 60 -2.00 -14.72 -9.88
N LEU A 61 -1.22 -14.06 -10.72
CA LEU A 61 -0.97 -14.41 -12.11
C LEU A 61 0.48 -14.85 -12.31
N VAL A 62 0.68 -16.06 -12.81
CA VAL A 62 2.00 -16.61 -13.17
C VAL A 62 2.60 -15.85 -14.34
N ARG A 63 3.85 -15.36 -14.19
CA ARG A 63 4.56 -14.59 -15.20
C ARG A 63 5.80 -15.29 -15.73
N PHE A 64 6.59 -15.89 -14.83
CA PHE A 64 7.89 -16.46 -15.18
C PHE A 64 8.04 -17.87 -14.63
N LYS A 65 8.82 -18.69 -15.33
CA LYS A 65 9.28 -19.98 -14.86
C LYS A 65 10.75 -19.90 -14.49
N LYS A 66 11.10 -20.39 -13.30
CA LYS A 66 12.46 -20.48 -12.79
C LYS A 66 12.83 -21.93 -12.60
N THR A 67 14.01 -22.33 -13.06
CA THR A 67 14.54 -23.67 -12.83
C THR A 67 15.92 -23.54 -12.23
N ASP A 68 16.14 -24.14 -11.07
CA ASP A 68 17.45 -24.19 -10.42
C ASP A 68 18.02 -25.62 -10.55
N THR A 69 19.07 -25.75 -11.36
CA THR A 69 19.71 -27.04 -11.61
C THR A 69 20.62 -27.47 -10.47
N LYS A 70 21.08 -26.51 -9.62
CA LYS A 70 21.93 -26.81 -8.48
C LYS A 70 21.12 -27.37 -7.32
N GLU A 71 19.98 -26.76 -7.03
CA GLU A 71 19.05 -27.18 -5.98
C GLU A 71 18.07 -28.27 -6.43
N GLY A 72 17.99 -28.54 -7.75
CA GLY A 72 17.09 -29.52 -8.33
C GLY A 72 15.60 -29.15 -8.20
N THR A 73 15.31 -27.84 -8.13
CA THR A 73 13.96 -27.31 -7.94
C THR A 73 13.41 -26.68 -9.23
N SER A 74 12.09 -26.67 -9.35
CA SER A 74 11.37 -25.89 -10.33
C SER A 74 10.43 -24.93 -9.61
N GLY A 75 10.35 -23.70 -10.08
CA GLY A 75 9.50 -22.68 -9.50
C GLY A 75 8.88 -21.79 -10.57
N PHE A 76 7.93 -20.98 -10.13
CA PHE A 76 7.30 -19.94 -10.93
C PHE A 76 7.18 -18.69 -10.09
N THR A 77 7.28 -17.53 -10.74
CA THR A 77 7.05 -16.23 -10.10
C THR A 77 5.96 -15.48 -10.83
N GLY A 78 5.32 -14.56 -10.14
CA GLY A 78 4.25 -13.77 -10.75
C GLY A 78 3.77 -12.63 -9.86
N SER A 79 2.75 -11.94 -10.35
CA SER A 79 2.13 -10.83 -9.63
C SER A 79 0.99 -11.34 -8.74
N THR A 80 0.93 -10.92 -7.49
CA THR A 80 -0.25 -11.10 -6.62
C THR A 80 -1.45 -10.33 -7.18
N TRP A 81 -2.64 -10.45 -6.60
CA TRP A 81 -3.80 -9.62 -7.01
C TRP A 81 -3.48 -8.12 -6.92
N HIS A 82 -2.76 -7.71 -5.88
CA HIS A 82 -2.27 -6.34 -5.70
C HIS A 82 -1.30 -5.95 -6.82
N GLY A 83 -0.37 -6.85 -7.16
CA GLY A 83 0.59 -6.65 -8.24
C GLY A 83 -0.06 -6.54 -9.62
N ILE A 84 -1.11 -7.33 -9.89
CA ILE A 84 -1.89 -7.21 -11.14
C ILE A 84 -2.52 -5.82 -11.26
N MET A 85 -3.06 -5.27 -10.18
CA MET A 85 -3.53 -3.89 -10.18
C MET A 85 -2.38 -2.90 -10.43
N ASN A 86 -1.21 -3.12 -9.82
CA ASN A 86 -0.03 -2.26 -9.95
C ASN A 86 0.68 -2.36 -11.31
N ASP A 87 0.41 -3.40 -12.10
CA ASP A 87 0.83 -3.46 -13.50
C ASP A 87 0.09 -2.43 -14.39
N HIS A 88 -0.92 -1.75 -13.83
CA HIS A 88 -1.74 -0.76 -14.54
C HIS A 88 -1.62 0.63 -13.91
N VAL A 89 -1.70 1.64 -14.77
CA VAL A 89 -1.65 3.06 -14.38
C VAL A 89 -3.01 3.69 -14.54
N ILE A 90 -3.44 4.50 -13.57
CA ILE A 90 -4.67 5.30 -13.67
C ILE A 90 -4.37 6.56 -14.48
N TYR A 91 -5.02 6.67 -15.64
CA TYR A 91 -4.93 7.83 -16.51
C TYR A 91 -6.05 8.83 -16.22
N PRO A 92 -5.79 10.14 -16.35
CA PRO A 92 -6.86 11.13 -16.41
C PRO A 92 -7.83 10.82 -17.55
N PRO A 93 -9.15 10.96 -17.36
CA PRO A 93 -10.11 10.86 -18.46
C PRO A 93 -9.83 11.90 -19.55
N THR A 94 -10.25 11.60 -20.79
CA THR A 94 -10.05 12.52 -21.93
C THR A 94 -10.59 13.92 -21.63
N GLY A 95 -9.73 14.92 -21.73
CA GLY A 95 -10.06 16.32 -21.47
C GLY A 95 -10.00 16.74 -20.00
N ALA A 96 -9.63 15.83 -19.09
CA ALA A 96 -9.38 16.13 -17.68
C ALA A 96 -7.88 16.11 -17.37
N THR A 97 -7.48 16.83 -16.34
CA THR A 97 -6.09 16.85 -15.86
C THR A 97 -5.80 15.72 -14.87
N HIS A 98 -6.83 15.25 -14.14
CA HIS A 98 -6.76 14.22 -13.13
C HIS A 98 -7.97 13.29 -13.21
N PHE A 99 -7.81 12.07 -12.74
CA PHE A 99 -8.92 11.21 -12.37
C PHE A 99 -9.43 11.70 -11.00
N LYS A 100 -10.63 12.30 -10.98
CA LYS A 100 -11.24 12.85 -9.76
C LYS A 100 -12.45 12.04 -9.35
N PHE A 101 -12.53 11.75 -8.06
CA PHE A 101 -13.70 11.09 -7.49
C PHE A 101 -13.93 11.56 -6.06
N LYS A 102 -15.21 11.73 -5.71
CA LYS A 102 -15.62 11.98 -4.33
C LYS A 102 -16.91 11.22 -4.06
N GLY A 103 -16.90 10.35 -3.06
CA GLY A 103 -18.06 9.52 -2.72
C GLY A 103 -17.68 8.25 -2.00
N ASP A 104 -18.54 7.23 -2.04
CA ASP A 104 -18.34 5.94 -1.42
C ASP A 104 -17.12 5.20 -2.01
N ALA A 105 -16.34 4.54 -1.15
CA ALA A 105 -15.09 3.91 -1.55
C ALA A 105 -15.30 2.67 -2.44
N HIS A 106 -16.39 1.92 -2.33
CA HIS A 106 -16.69 0.85 -3.26
C HIS A 106 -16.96 1.39 -4.68
N GLU A 107 -17.68 2.50 -4.81
CA GLU A 107 -17.91 3.13 -6.12
C GLU A 107 -16.62 3.71 -6.69
N PHE A 108 -15.71 4.23 -5.83
CA PHE A 108 -14.36 4.62 -6.24
C PHE A 108 -13.60 3.45 -6.86
N LEU A 109 -13.56 2.30 -6.18
CA LEU A 109 -12.88 1.10 -6.70
C LEU A 109 -13.51 0.61 -8.01
N ARG A 110 -14.85 0.60 -8.14
CA ARG A 110 -15.51 0.24 -9.41
C ARG A 110 -15.04 1.10 -10.57
N ARG A 111 -14.93 2.42 -10.35
CA ARG A 111 -14.46 3.34 -11.38
C ARG A 111 -12.98 3.16 -11.71
N VAL A 112 -12.15 2.85 -10.71
CA VAL A 112 -10.74 2.54 -10.96
C VAL A 112 -10.61 1.27 -11.78
N ILE A 113 -11.26 0.17 -11.41
CA ILE A 113 -11.22 -1.10 -12.14
C ILE A 113 -11.69 -0.93 -13.58
N ALA A 114 -12.78 -0.19 -13.82
CA ALA A 114 -13.24 0.15 -15.16
C ALA A 114 -12.23 1.01 -15.93
N ALA A 115 -11.58 1.97 -15.28
CA ALA A 115 -10.61 2.85 -15.92
C ALA A 115 -9.33 2.12 -16.36
N ILE A 116 -8.94 1.06 -15.65
CA ILE A 116 -7.75 0.24 -15.97
C ILE A 116 -8.11 -1.02 -16.77
N GLY A 117 -9.39 -1.30 -17.04
CA GLY A 117 -9.85 -2.39 -17.92
C GLY A 117 -9.72 -3.79 -17.32
N LEU A 118 -9.84 -3.91 -16.00
CA LEU A 118 -9.71 -5.19 -15.28
C LEU A 118 -11.04 -5.82 -14.85
N GLU A 119 -12.21 -5.36 -15.37
CA GLU A 119 -13.55 -5.83 -14.95
C GLU A 119 -13.80 -7.32 -15.21
N ARG A 120 -12.99 -7.95 -16.08
CA ARG A 120 -13.06 -9.40 -16.30
C ARG A 120 -12.58 -10.21 -15.10
N TRP A 121 -11.60 -9.67 -14.34
CA TRP A 121 -10.89 -10.41 -13.31
C TRP A 121 -11.14 -9.85 -11.90
N PHE A 122 -11.60 -8.61 -11.84
CA PHE A 122 -11.85 -7.92 -10.57
C PHE A 122 -13.29 -7.42 -10.54
N THR A 123 -13.94 -7.66 -9.44
CA THR A 123 -15.23 -7.07 -9.09
C THR A 123 -15.11 -6.36 -7.74
N VAL A 124 -16.13 -5.62 -7.36
CA VAL A 124 -16.17 -4.90 -6.07
C VAL A 124 -17.40 -5.37 -5.32
N ALA A 125 -17.25 -5.57 -4.02
CA ALA A 125 -18.34 -5.98 -3.14
C ALA A 125 -19.60 -5.14 -3.37
N GLU A 126 -20.76 -5.80 -3.25
CA GLU A 126 -22.04 -5.16 -3.50
C GLU A 126 -22.38 -4.10 -2.44
N GLY A 127 -23.11 -3.08 -2.85
CA GLY A 127 -23.56 -1.99 -1.98
C GLY A 127 -22.49 -0.95 -1.69
N ASP A 128 -22.83 0.00 -0.82
CA ASP A 128 -21.94 1.03 -0.32
C ASP A 128 -21.27 0.53 0.96
N CYS A 129 -19.95 0.83 1.14
CA CYS A 129 -19.25 0.49 2.38
C CYS A 129 -19.42 1.54 3.49
N GLY A 130 -20.00 2.71 3.18
CA GLY A 130 -20.19 3.81 4.12
C GLY A 130 -18.93 4.66 4.38
N ILE A 131 -17.81 4.33 3.73
CA ILE A 131 -16.55 5.07 3.83
C ILE A 131 -16.45 6.02 2.64
N THR A 132 -16.34 7.31 2.92
CA THR A 132 -16.22 8.35 1.88
C THR A 132 -14.76 8.66 1.60
N VAL A 133 -14.40 8.70 0.33
CA VAL A 133 -13.08 9.07 -0.15
C VAL A 133 -13.13 10.30 -1.07
N ASP A 134 -12.02 11.05 -1.10
CA ASP A 134 -11.79 12.17 -2.02
C ASP A 134 -10.46 11.91 -2.74
N ALA A 135 -10.54 11.56 -4.01
CA ALA A 135 -9.41 11.11 -4.81
C ALA A 135 -9.11 12.06 -5.95
N GLU A 136 -7.84 12.41 -6.10
CA GLU A 136 -7.29 13.16 -7.23
C GLU A 136 -6.00 12.49 -7.70
N ILE A 137 -6.10 11.68 -8.77
CA ILE A 137 -5.03 10.78 -9.21
C ILE A 137 -4.58 11.15 -10.63
N ARG A 138 -3.26 11.12 -10.86
CA ARG A 138 -2.67 11.36 -12.17
C ARG A 138 -1.45 10.49 -12.38
N TYR A 139 -1.51 9.57 -13.35
CA TYR A 139 -0.39 8.70 -13.76
C TYR A 139 0.25 7.94 -12.60
N LYS A 140 -0.57 7.35 -11.73
CA LYS A 140 -0.10 6.54 -10.61
C LYS A 140 -0.50 5.07 -10.83
N LYS A 141 0.29 4.15 -10.31
CA LYS A 141 -0.02 2.72 -10.28
C LYS A 141 -1.33 2.50 -9.51
N ALA A 142 -2.17 1.58 -9.98
CA ALA A 142 -3.54 1.52 -9.53
C ALA A 142 -3.68 1.06 -8.07
N TYR A 143 -2.94 0.02 -7.66
CA TYR A 143 -3.00 -0.43 -6.27
C TYR A 143 -2.46 0.64 -5.31
N ASP A 144 -1.26 1.18 -5.57
CA ASP A 144 -0.65 2.21 -4.72
C ASP A 144 -1.57 3.44 -4.57
N ALA A 145 -2.21 3.86 -5.67
CA ALA A 145 -3.15 4.98 -5.66
C ALA A 145 -4.41 4.68 -4.84
N CYS A 146 -4.99 3.47 -4.99
CA CYS A 146 -6.16 3.05 -4.20
C CYS A 146 -5.81 2.98 -2.72
N ALA A 147 -4.71 2.32 -2.37
CA ALA A 147 -4.26 2.17 -1.00
C ALA A 147 -3.97 3.53 -0.33
N SER A 148 -3.29 4.46 -1.04
CA SER A 148 -3.06 5.82 -0.56
C SER A 148 -4.36 6.61 -0.32
N VAL A 149 -5.35 6.49 -1.22
CA VAL A 149 -6.65 7.16 -1.05
C VAL A 149 -7.41 6.59 0.13
N LEU A 150 -7.40 5.26 0.32
CA LEU A 150 -8.06 4.58 1.44
C LEU A 150 -7.38 4.89 2.77
N ALA A 151 -6.04 4.89 2.81
CA ALA A 151 -5.28 5.24 4.02
C ALA A 151 -5.63 6.64 4.57
N LYS A 152 -5.84 7.64 3.68
CA LYS A 152 -6.31 8.98 4.07
C LYS A 152 -7.69 8.96 4.74
N ALA A 153 -8.53 7.98 4.40
CA ALA A 153 -9.83 7.74 5.01
C ALA A 153 -9.77 6.78 6.21
N LYS A 154 -8.56 6.41 6.68
CA LYS A 154 -8.32 5.39 7.72
C LYS A 154 -9.00 4.05 7.37
N ALA A 155 -8.91 3.67 6.11
CA ALA A 155 -9.46 2.45 5.56
C ALA A 155 -8.39 1.65 4.84
N LYS A 156 -8.66 0.37 4.62
CA LYS A 156 -7.80 -0.56 3.92
C LYS A 156 -8.54 -1.29 2.81
N LEU A 157 -7.80 -1.75 1.80
CA LEU A 157 -8.30 -2.58 0.71
C LEU A 157 -8.28 -4.05 1.14
N GLY A 158 -9.42 -4.71 1.06
CA GLY A 158 -9.50 -6.16 1.16
C GLY A 158 -9.63 -6.77 -0.24
N ILE A 159 -8.98 -7.91 -0.46
CA ILE A 159 -9.11 -8.70 -1.68
C ILE A 159 -9.43 -10.13 -1.28
N SER A 160 -10.40 -10.75 -1.95
CA SER A 160 -10.67 -12.18 -1.78
C SER A 160 -11.06 -12.79 -3.11
N TRP A 161 -10.63 -14.01 -3.39
CA TRP A 161 -11.09 -14.73 -4.58
C TRP A 161 -12.44 -15.38 -4.33
N ASP A 162 -13.41 -15.12 -5.19
CA ASP A 162 -14.73 -15.77 -5.18
C ASP A 162 -15.04 -16.29 -6.60
N ARG A 163 -15.06 -17.60 -6.74
CA ARG A 163 -15.34 -18.35 -7.99
C ARG A 163 -14.40 -18.01 -9.14
N ASP A 164 -14.64 -16.91 -9.84
CA ASP A 164 -13.95 -16.52 -11.07
C ASP A 164 -13.43 -15.07 -11.05
N HIS A 165 -13.54 -14.40 -9.92
CA HIS A 165 -13.11 -13.01 -9.75
C HIS A 165 -12.38 -12.77 -8.43
N ALA A 166 -11.42 -11.87 -8.45
CA ALA A 166 -10.92 -11.22 -7.25
C ALA A 166 -11.91 -10.12 -6.83
N VAL A 167 -12.52 -10.29 -5.66
CA VAL A 167 -13.51 -9.36 -5.10
C VAL A 167 -12.78 -8.33 -4.24
N LEU A 168 -12.88 -7.06 -4.60
CA LEU A 168 -12.34 -5.95 -3.83
C LEU A 168 -13.38 -5.48 -2.82
N SER A 169 -12.95 -5.22 -1.60
CA SER A 169 -13.76 -4.64 -0.53
C SER A 169 -12.99 -3.56 0.21
N VAL A 170 -13.70 -2.71 0.93
CA VAL A 170 -13.09 -1.66 1.76
C VAL A 170 -13.54 -1.84 3.19
N HIS A 171 -12.59 -1.81 4.10
CA HIS A 171 -12.80 -1.97 5.53
C HIS A 171 -12.16 -0.81 6.29
N GLU A 172 -12.68 -0.47 7.46
CA GLU A 172 -11.96 0.40 8.40
C GLU A 172 -10.65 -0.26 8.82
N ALA A 173 -9.58 0.52 8.92
CA ALA A 173 -8.31 0.02 9.42
C ALA A 173 -8.46 -0.34 10.90
N ALA A 174 -8.05 -1.55 11.28
CA ALA A 174 -8.07 -1.97 12.67
C ALA A 174 -6.93 -1.31 13.46
N VAL A 175 -7.10 -1.21 14.78
CA VAL A 175 -6.05 -0.75 15.70
C VAL A 175 -5.71 -1.88 16.65
N HIS A 176 -4.46 -2.32 16.62
CA HIS A 176 -3.91 -3.36 17.47
C HIS A 176 -3.02 -2.72 18.54
N ASP A 177 -3.38 -2.86 19.81
CA ASP A 177 -2.72 -2.18 20.96
C ASP A 177 -1.99 -3.14 21.91
N GLN A 178 -1.71 -4.38 21.45
CA GLN A 178 -1.17 -5.44 22.30
C GLN A 178 0.36 -5.53 22.31
N MET A 179 1.05 -4.75 21.46
CA MET A 179 2.50 -4.80 21.33
C MET A 179 3.17 -3.91 22.38
N ASN A 180 4.10 -4.51 23.14
CA ASN A 180 4.88 -3.79 24.13
C ASN A 180 6.28 -4.41 24.27
N SER A 181 7.18 -3.74 25.04
CA SER A 181 8.56 -4.16 25.25
C SER A 181 8.74 -5.53 25.93
N ASP A 182 7.68 -6.16 26.43
CA ASP A 182 7.76 -7.51 27.00
C ASP A 182 7.51 -8.61 25.95
N ASN A 183 6.85 -8.27 24.81
CA ASN A 183 6.46 -9.23 23.80
C ASN A 183 7.02 -8.97 22.39
N ALA A 184 7.71 -7.84 22.19
CA ALA A 184 8.33 -7.49 20.91
C ALA A 184 9.59 -6.65 21.08
N ASP A 185 10.54 -6.82 20.17
CA ASP A 185 11.73 -5.98 20.06
C ASP A 185 11.47 -4.90 19.03
N PHE A 186 11.54 -3.64 19.46
CA PHE A 186 11.34 -2.47 18.59
C PHE A 186 12.18 -1.28 19.04
N THR A 187 12.44 -0.39 18.10
CA THR A 187 13.07 0.92 18.35
C THR A 187 12.08 2.01 18.01
N ILE A 188 11.84 2.93 18.96
CA ILE A 188 11.08 4.16 18.72
C ILE A 188 12.08 5.31 18.63
N THR A 189 12.16 5.96 17.49
CA THR A 189 12.93 7.19 17.30
C THR A 189 11.97 8.35 17.24
N SER A 190 11.90 9.16 18.28
CA SER A 190 11.01 10.33 18.31
C SER A 190 11.76 11.59 17.94
N GLY A 191 11.23 12.31 16.96
CA GLY A 191 11.77 13.60 16.54
C GLY A 191 11.24 14.73 17.41
N PHE A 192 12.15 15.52 17.99
CA PHE A 192 11.77 16.68 18.83
C PHE A 192 11.54 17.96 18.02
N ARG A 193 11.89 17.96 16.75
CA ARG A 193 11.80 19.14 15.86
C ARG A 193 11.25 18.76 14.50
N PRO A 194 9.93 18.66 14.37
CA PRO A 194 9.30 18.47 13.07
C PRO A 194 9.52 19.69 12.17
N VAL A 195 9.33 19.49 10.87
CA VAL A 195 9.36 20.60 9.90
C VAL A 195 8.25 21.59 10.25
N ASN A 196 8.61 22.85 10.48
CA ASN A 196 7.65 23.91 10.83
C ASN A 196 7.60 25.07 9.80
N HIS A 197 8.43 24.98 8.75
CA HIS A 197 8.41 25.89 7.61
C HIS A 197 8.52 25.10 6.31
N LEU A 198 7.53 25.22 5.43
CA LEU A 198 7.52 24.57 4.12
C LEU A 198 7.58 25.60 3.01
N LEU A 199 8.70 25.61 2.28
CA LEU A 199 8.84 26.40 1.04
C LEU A 199 8.11 25.67 -0.08
N LEU A 200 7.17 26.34 -0.72
CA LEU A 200 6.36 25.83 -1.81
C LEU A 200 6.90 26.28 -3.15
N LEU A 201 7.08 25.36 -4.07
CA LEU A 201 7.54 25.60 -5.43
C LEU A 201 6.51 25.04 -6.43
N GLY A 202 5.75 25.92 -7.05
CA GLY A 202 4.69 25.59 -8.00
C GLY A 202 5.10 25.70 -9.47
N LYS A 203 4.11 25.99 -10.29
CA LYS A 203 4.23 26.14 -11.74
C LYS A 203 5.13 27.33 -12.13
N GLY A 204 5.81 27.19 -13.27
CA GLY A 204 6.69 28.22 -13.82
C GLY A 204 8.16 27.94 -13.58
N GLU A 205 9.03 28.82 -14.09
CA GLU A 205 10.48 28.71 -13.96
C GLU A 205 11.08 30.04 -13.53
N TYR A 206 12.16 29.99 -12.77
CA TYR A 206 12.93 31.18 -12.33
C TYR A 206 12.04 32.24 -11.67
N LEU A 207 11.98 33.44 -12.24
CA LEU A 207 11.24 34.58 -11.71
C LEU A 207 9.72 34.51 -11.90
N ASP A 208 9.28 33.66 -12.83
CA ASP A 208 7.85 33.44 -13.11
C ASP A 208 7.30 32.22 -12.34
N ARG A 209 8.14 31.62 -11.51
CA ARG A 209 7.74 30.47 -10.70
C ARG A 209 6.80 30.88 -9.56
N VAL A 210 5.68 30.18 -9.43
CA VAL A 210 4.81 30.33 -8.26
C VAL A 210 5.56 29.80 -7.05
N THR A 211 5.75 30.65 -6.04
CA THR A 211 6.40 30.27 -4.78
C THR A 211 5.58 30.76 -3.61
N GLY A 212 5.71 30.11 -2.48
CA GLY A 212 5.04 30.52 -1.24
C GLY A 212 5.64 29.85 -0.03
N ASP A 213 5.19 30.24 1.13
CA ASP A 213 5.64 29.72 2.40
C ASP A 213 4.45 29.32 3.26
N LEU A 214 4.57 28.21 3.94
CA LEU A 214 3.65 27.75 4.98
C LEU A 214 4.41 27.49 6.28
N TYR A 215 3.78 27.84 7.38
CA TYR A 215 4.33 27.69 8.73
C TYR A 215 3.36 26.96 9.62
N MET A 216 3.87 26.08 10.46
CA MET A 216 3.14 25.40 11.54
C MET A 216 3.44 26.12 12.84
N ASP A 217 2.43 26.46 13.62
CA ASP A 217 2.61 27.03 14.96
C ASP A 217 2.68 25.93 16.06
N ALA A 218 2.86 26.33 17.31
CA ALA A 218 2.97 25.42 18.45
C ALA A 218 1.65 24.67 18.73
N GLU A 219 0.54 25.20 18.28
CA GLU A 219 -0.81 24.64 18.41
C GLU A 219 -1.17 23.69 17.26
N GLY A 220 -0.24 23.49 16.28
CA GLY A 220 -0.46 22.64 15.11
C GLY A 220 -1.29 23.29 14.00
N SER A 221 -1.45 24.61 14.03
CA SER A 221 -2.18 25.35 12.99
C SER A 221 -1.26 25.80 11.87
N VAL A 222 -1.68 25.53 10.62
CA VAL A 222 -0.93 25.97 9.43
C VAL A 222 -1.35 27.37 9.00
N SER A 223 -0.38 28.24 8.77
CA SER A 223 -0.60 29.61 8.32
C SER A 223 0.51 30.10 7.38
N ARG A 224 0.32 31.28 6.78
CA ARG A 224 1.35 31.98 5.98
C ARG A 224 2.22 32.91 6.85
N LYS A 225 2.12 32.83 8.15
CA LYS A 225 2.83 33.70 9.10
C LYS A 225 3.95 32.91 9.78
N GLN A 226 5.19 33.37 9.62
CA GLN A 226 6.35 32.78 10.28
C GLN A 226 6.23 32.92 11.81
N CYS A 227 6.43 31.77 12.51
CA CYS A 227 6.32 31.65 13.96
C CYS A 227 7.64 31.32 14.62
N TYR A 228 8.54 30.61 13.90
CA TYR A 228 9.85 30.19 14.40
C TYR A 228 10.98 30.84 13.62
N PHE A 229 12.12 31.02 14.29
CA PHE A 229 13.28 31.70 13.73
C PHE A 229 14.60 31.06 14.25
N GLY A 230 15.63 31.15 13.44
CA GLY A 230 16.96 30.70 13.84
C GLY A 230 17.03 29.20 14.06
N LEU A 231 17.46 28.77 15.24
CA LEU A 231 17.59 27.34 15.55
C LEU A 231 16.26 26.60 15.72
N ASP A 232 15.18 27.32 15.95
CA ASP A 232 13.86 26.71 16.13
C ASP A 232 13.11 26.54 14.81
N GLU A 233 13.62 27.12 13.73
CA GLU A 233 13.08 26.95 12.37
C GLU A 233 13.67 25.71 11.71
N VAL A 234 12.79 24.81 11.25
CA VAL A 234 13.15 23.63 10.47
C VAL A 234 12.40 23.69 9.14
N MET A 235 13.16 23.86 8.05
CA MET A 235 12.61 24.03 6.71
C MET A 235 12.62 22.74 5.91
N ALA A 236 11.59 22.56 5.09
CA ALA A 236 11.57 21.63 3.97
C ALA A 236 11.10 22.31 2.69
N ILE A 237 11.25 21.64 1.55
CA ILE A 237 10.80 22.13 0.25
C ILE A 237 9.73 21.16 -0.28
N TYR A 238 8.61 21.72 -0.73
CA TYR A 238 7.59 21.00 -1.47
C TYR A 238 7.50 21.53 -2.89
N GLU A 239 7.68 20.66 -3.87
CA GLU A 239 7.67 21.01 -5.27
C GLU A 239 6.53 20.31 -6.01
N ASP A 240 5.63 21.10 -6.64
CA ASP A 240 4.62 20.61 -7.58
C ASP A 240 4.54 21.55 -8.79
N THR A 241 5.33 21.25 -9.80
CA THR A 241 5.50 22.08 -11.00
C THR A 241 4.22 22.25 -11.83
N ASN A 242 3.15 21.55 -11.52
CA ASN A 242 1.87 21.63 -12.22
C ASN A 242 0.82 22.45 -11.47
N SER A 243 1.02 22.68 -10.17
CA SER A 243 0.05 23.38 -9.33
C SER A 243 0.12 24.90 -9.52
N ASP A 244 -1.04 25.53 -9.63
CA ASP A 244 -1.19 26.97 -9.45
C ASP A 244 -1.07 27.37 -7.96
N GLU A 245 -1.22 28.65 -7.64
CA GLU A 245 -1.04 29.12 -6.27
C GLU A 245 -2.04 28.50 -5.29
N GLU A 246 -3.33 28.41 -5.64
CA GLU A 246 -4.37 27.91 -4.73
C GLU A 246 -4.18 26.41 -4.44
N GLU A 247 -3.94 25.64 -5.48
CA GLU A 247 -3.70 24.19 -5.38
C GLU A 247 -2.38 23.90 -4.64
N LEU A 248 -1.33 24.68 -4.90
CA LEU A 248 -0.04 24.55 -4.24
C LEU A 248 -0.14 24.75 -2.72
N TYR A 249 -0.87 25.77 -2.27
CA TYR A 249 -1.08 26.02 -0.84
C TYR A 249 -1.93 24.94 -0.19
N LYS A 250 -2.95 24.41 -0.88
CA LYS A 250 -3.76 23.29 -0.37
C LYS A 250 -2.92 22.05 -0.14
N LYS A 251 -2.20 21.61 -1.18
CA LYS A 251 -1.32 20.42 -1.10
C LYS A 251 -0.16 20.62 -0.13
N GLY A 252 0.42 21.81 -0.09
CA GLY A 252 1.46 22.16 0.86
C GLY A 252 0.99 22.10 2.30
N THR A 253 -0.26 22.50 2.57
CA THR A 253 -0.86 22.37 3.91
C THR A 253 -0.98 20.90 4.31
N GLU A 254 -1.48 20.04 3.43
CA GLU A 254 -1.56 18.61 3.66
C GLU A 254 -0.16 18.02 3.92
N LYS A 255 0.84 18.41 3.11
CA LYS A 255 2.23 17.94 3.28
C LYS A 255 2.88 18.42 4.57
N LEU A 256 2.65 19.68 4.98
CA LEU A 256 3.20 20.18 6.23
C LEU A 256 2.61 19.48 7.45
N ILE A 257 1.33 19.12 7.41
CA ILE A 257 0.68 18.31 8.46
C ILE A 257 1.29 16.90 8.49
N GLU A 258 1.50 16.28 7.34
CA GLU A 258 2.15 14.96 7.23
C GLU A 258 3.56 14.97 7.84
N LEU A 259 4.34 16.03 7.61
CA LEU A 259 5.70 16.19 8.13
C LEU A 259 5.77 16.44 9.66
N GLN A 260 4.63 16.50 10.36
CA GLN A 260 4.61 16.54 11.83
C GLN A 260 4.78 15.16 12.45
N ASP A 261 4.49 14.10 11.72
CA ASP A 261 4.73 12.73 12.17
C ASP A 261 6.24 12.42 12.01
N VAL A 262 6.97 12.64 13.10
CA VAL A 262 8.44 12.47 13.16
C VAL A 262 8.85 11.25 13.97
N ASP A 263 7.90 10.47 14.44
CA ASP A 263 8.18 9.23 15.13
C ASP A 263 8.42 8.13 14.08
N GLU A 264 9.61 7.56 14.15
CA GLU A 264 9.99 6.41 13.34
C GLU A 264 10.00 5.18 14.23
N ILE A 265 9.30 4.15 13.79
CA ILE A 265 9.24 2.88 14.50
C ILE A 265 9.89 1.83 13.62
N ASP A 266 10.89 1.18 14.17
CA ASP A 266 11.53 0.00 13.58
C ASP A 266 11.27 -1.19 14.49
N VAL A 267 10.57 -2.18 13.97
CA VAL A 267 10.28 -3.42 14.68
C VAL A 267 11.19 -4.50 14.13
N SER A 268 12.11 -4.95 14.96
CA SER A 268 13.11 -5.95 14.60
C SER A 268 12.62 -7.39 14.75
N SER A 269 11.47 -7.61 15.39
CA SER A 269 10.82 -8.92 15.46
C SER A 269 9.82 -9.08 14.32
N GLU A 270 9.90 -10.21 13.60
CA GLU A 270 8.84 -10.58 12.66
C GLU A 270 7.52 -10.69 13.42
N LEU A 271 6.53 -9.89 13.01
CA LEU A 271 5.18 -10.04 13.51
C LEU A 271 4.59 -11.30 12.90
N VAL A 272 4.32 -12.29 13.75
CA VAL A 272 3.81 -13.60 13.34
C VAL A 272 2.28 -13.61 13.31
N ASP A 273 1.63 -12.50 13.67
CA ASP A 273 0.19 -12.36 13.67
C ASP A 273 -0.35 -11.98 12.29
N ASP A 274 -1.57 -12.39 12.02
CA ASP A 274 -2.28 -12.13 10.76
C ASP A 274 -2.86 -10.70 10.76
N TYR A 275 -1.96 -9.71 10.65
CA TYR A 275 -2.36 -8.32 10.44
C TYR A 275 -2.54 -8.02 8.96
N ASP A 276 -3.41 -7.07 8.64
CA ASP A 276 -3.60 -6.64 7.27
C ASP A 276 -2.84 -5.35 6.97
N VAL A 277 -2.40 -5.21 5.72
CA VAL A 277 -1.77 -3.97 5.24
C VAL A 277 -2.72 -2.78 5.42
N GLY A 278 -2.23 -1.74 6.10
CA GLY A 278 -3.00 -0.55 6.45
C GLY A 278 -3.60 -0.57 7.86
N ASP A 279 -3.51 -1.67 8.61
CA ASP A 279 -3.87 -1.69 10.02
C ASP A 279 -2.86 -0.90 10.87
N TYR A 280 -3.32 -0.33 11.96
CA TYR A 280 -2.48 0.40 12.91
C TYR A 280 -2.03 -0.51 14.05
N VAL A 281 -0.77 -0.39 14.43
CA VAL A 281 -0.19 -1.10 15.57
C VAL A 281 0.36 -0.09 16.55
N THR A 282 -0.14 -0.12 17.79
CA THR A 282 0.39 0.70 18.87
C THR A 282 1.47 -0.09 19.62
N VAL A 283 2.66 0.46 19.67
CA VAL A 283 3.81 -0.11 20.41
C VAL A 283 4.07 0.71 21.67
N THR A 284 4.30 0.04 22.79
CA THR A 284 4.55 0.70 24.07
C THR A 284 5.83 0.18 24.72
N ASN A 285 6.80 1.06 24.93
CA ASN A 285 7.94 0.79 25.78
C ASN A 285 7.53 0.99 27.24
N LEU A 286 7.36 -0.09 27.98
CA LEU A 286 6.86 -0.07 29.35
C LEU A 286 7.86 0.58 30.33
N GLU A 287 9.15 0.46 30.08
CA GLU A 287 10.20 1.03 30.96
C GLU A 287 10.33 2.55 30.75
N ALA A 288 10.32 2.99 29.49
CA ALA A 288 10.42 4.41 29.15
C ALA A 288 9.09 5.14 29.23
N GLY A 289 7.96 4.42 29.29
CA GLY A 289 6.61 5.01 29.24
C GLY A 289 6.31 5.68 27.90
N GLN A 290 7.01 5.27 26.84
CA GLN A 290 6.88 5.82 25.50
C GLN A 290 5.95 4.96 24.66
N THR A 291 4.99 5.59 24.00
CA THR A 291 4.04 4.92 23.10
C THR A 291 4.10 5.59 21.73
N ALA A 292 4.11 4.79 20.68
CA ALA A 292 4.02 5.26 19.31
C ALA A 292 3.07 4.38 18.50
N THR A 293 2.52 4.93 17.41
CA THR A 293 1.60 4.22 16.51
C THR A 293 2.28 4.05 15.16
N ALA A 294 2.39 2.79 14.72
CA ALA A 294 2.88 2.39 13.42
C ALA A 294 1.73 1.88 12.56
N VAL A 295 2.00 1.66 11.29
CA VAL A 295 1.07 1.05 10.34
C VAL A 295 1.70 -0.18 9.70
N VAL A 296 0.91 -1.21 9.43
CA VAL A 296 1.38 -2.38 8.67
C VAL A 296 1.57 -1.96 7.22
N THR A 297 2.83 -1.94 6.78
CA THR A 297 3.22 -1.48 5.44
C THR A 297 3.25 -2.60 4.42
N SER A 298 3.67 -3.79 4.83
CA SER A 298 3.70 -4.98 3.97
C SER A 298 3.36 -6.24 4.74
N LYS A 299 2.90 -7.25 4.00
CA LYS A 299 2.60 -8.57 4.52
C LYS A 299 3.20 -9.63 3.61
N THR A 300 3.90 -10.58 4.23
CA THR A 300 4.40 -11.78 3.56
C THR A 300 3.62 -12.98 4.07
N VAL A 301 3.05 -13.75 3.15
CA VAL A 301 2.33 -14.99 3.44
C VAL A 301 3.09 -16.14 2.81
N THR A 302 3.45 -17.14 3.60
CA THR A 302 4.04 -18.38 3.10
C THR A 302 3.07 -19.53 3.31
N LEU A 303 2.62 -20.12 2.21
CA LEU A 303 1.79 -21.32 2.22
C LEU A 303 2.67 -22.55 1.95
N ALA A 304 2.85 -23.40 2.96
CA ALA A 304 3.51 -24.68 2.80
C ALA A 304 2.44 -25.78 2.76
N ASN A 305 2.12 -26.28 1.57
CA ASN A 305 1.05 -27.27 1.36
C ASN A 305 -0.29 -26.86 1.99
N GLY A 306 -0.67 -25.59 1.83
CA GLY A 306 -1.93 -25.04 2.31
C GLY A 306 -1.96 -24.58 3.77
N GLU A 307 -0.85 -24.70 4.51
CA GLU A 307 -0.72 -24.14 5.88
C GLU A 307 -0.06 -22.76 5.79
N PRO A 308 -0.74 -21.68 6.20
CA PRO A 308 -0.20 -20.34 6.13
C PRO A 308 0.70 -20.02 7.34
N THR A 309 1.75 -19.26 7.07
CA THR A 309 2.53 -18.51 8.06
C THR A 309 2.61 -17.07 7.60
N PHE A 310 2.65 -16.14 8.55
CA PHE A 310 2.59 -14.71 8.29
C PHE A 310 3.83 -14.00 8.81
N SER A 311 4.23 -12.95 8.11
CA SER A 311 5.23 -11.98 8.55
C SER A 311 4.79 -10.61 8.03
N CYS A 312 4.77 -9.61 8.91
CA CYS A 312 4.37 -8.26 8.56
C CYS A 312 5.48 -7.27 8.88
N GLU A 313 5.68 -6.30 8.00
CA GLU A 313 6.52 -5.14 8.28
C GLU A 313 5.63 -3.98 8.72
N ILE A 314 6.11 -3.22 9.69
CA ILE A 314 5.45 -2.00 10.14
C ILE A 314 6.38 -0.81 9.95
N GLY A 315 5.78 0.34 9.73
CA GLY A 315 6.50 1.58 9.50
C GLY A 315 5.69 2.80 9.94
N SER A 316 6.23 3.98 9.68
CA SER A 316 5.54 5.23 9.95
C SER A 316 4.29 5.36 9.07
N ALA A 317 3.19 5.83 9.65
CA ALA A 317 1.94 6.03 8.92
C ALA A 317 2.07 7.08 7.81
N SER A 318 2.96 8.05 7.97
CA SER A 318 3.25 9.09 6.97
C SER A 318 4.00 8.56 5.74
N ALA A 319 4.68 7.42 5.86
CA ALA A 319 5.43 6.80 4.77
C ALA A 319 4.62 5.80 3.95
N LEU A 320 3.43 5.40 4.44
CA LEU A 320 2.62 4.38 3.79
C LEU A 320 2.06 4.89 2.45
N PHE A 321 2.39 4.16 1.37
CA PHE A 321 1.96 4.50 0.00
C PHE A 321 2.24 5.94 -0.41
N ASP A 322 3.42 6.47 -0.05
CA ASP A 322 3.86 7.78 -0.55
C ASP A 322 4.01 7.71 -2.08
N LEU A 323 3.02 8.27 -2.78
CA LEU A 323 2.95 8.29 -4.25
C LEU A 323 4.05 9.13 -4.89
N ASN A 324 4.88 9.83 -4.11
CA ASN A 324 6.00 10.63 -4.59
C ASN A 324 7.35 9.92 -4.44
N LYS A 325 7.39 8.75 -3.79
CA LYS A 325 8.57 7.89 -3.84
C LYS A 325 8.76 7.39 -5.28
N ASP A 326 9.89 7.68 -5.88
CA ASP A 326 10.35 7.02 -7.10
C ASP A 326 10.71 5.57 -6.74
N ARG A 327 9.97 4.62 -7.26
CA ARG A 327 10.26 3.18 -7.18
C ARG A 327 10.77 2.69 -8.52
#